data_8a2fe5880618a7546850ada2ac35f9e3
#
_entry.id   8a2fe5880618a7546850ada2ac35f9e3
#
_cell.length_a   1.000
_cell.length_b   1.000
_cell.length_c   1.000
_cell.angle_alpha   90.00
_cell.angle_beta   90.00
_cell.angle_gamma   90.00
#
_symmetry.space_group_name_H-M   'P 1'
#
loop_
_entity.id
_entity.type
_entity.pdbx_description
1 polymer ?
#
loop_
_entity_poly.entity_id
_entity_poly.type
_entity_poly.pdbx_seq_one_letter_code
_entity_poly.pdbx_strand_id
1 'polypeptide(L)'
;MSNIGIIILAAGASTRLGQPKQILAYQGKSLIRHITEAAINSQCRPVVVVLGAYVETIEPHLRNLDIHIVYNQKWSTGMASSIRCGLNAIGAIASEIEAILLMLCDQPFVSSDLINQLVTRYQATNSMIVASEYAGILGVPTIFHKTLFSELALLQDDIGARKIIRQHYSNCSSIYFAEGVIDVDTLEDYEQLHKHHR
;
A
#
# COMPACT_ATOMS: atom_id res chain seq x y z
N MET A 1 20.96 -4.95 -3.94
CA MET A 1 19.49 -5.14 -3.74
C MET A 1 19.00 -3.91 -2.99
N SER A 2 17.83 -3.40 -3.31
CA SER A 2 17.30 -2.24 -2.59
C SER A 2 16.81 -2.68 -1.20
N ASN A 3 17.27 -2.02 -0.12
CA ASN A 3 16.79 -2.26 1.23
C ASN A 3 15.43 -1.57 1.45
N ILE A 4 14.47 -1.86 0.57
CA ILE A 4 13.13 -1.27 0.59
C ILE A 4 12.11 -2.39 0.83
N GLY A 5 11.37 -2.29 1.95
CA GLY A 5 10.26 -3.19 2.25
C GLY A 5 8.94 -2.66 1.69
N ILE A 6 7.94 -3.52 1.56
CA ILE A 6 6.58 -3.13 1.18
C ILE A 6 5.62 -3.35 2.34
N ILE A 7 4.74 -2.38 2.58
CA ILE A 7 3.58 -2.50 3.47
C ILE A 7 2.32 -2.33 2.63
N ILE A 8 1.48 -3.38 2.58
CA ILE A 8 0.16 -3.36 1.96
C ILE A 8 -0.89 -3.21 3.06
N LEU A 9 -1.62 -2.10 3.05
CA LEU A 9 -2.71 -1.88 3.99
C LEU A 9 -4.01 -2.50 3.46
N ALA A 10 -4.50 -3.50 4.16
CA ALA A 10 -5.71 -4.25 3.82
C ALA A 10 -6.62 -4.51 5.03
N ALA A 11 -6.50 -3.69 6.09
CA ALA A 11 -7.17 -3.88 7.37
C ALA A 11 -8.59 -3.30 7.45
N GLY A 12 -9.02 -2.51 6.47
CA GLY A 12 -10.30 -1.78 6.49
C GLY A 12 -11.52 -2.69 6.31
N ALA A 13 -12.66 -2.28 6.91
CA ALA A 13 -13.92 -3.03 6.89
C ALA A 13 -14.78 -2.85 5.64
N SER A 14 -14.39 -1.97 4.70
CA SER A 14 -15.13 -1.74 3.44
C SER A 14 -16.63 -1.46 3.65
N THR A 15 -16.98 -0.65 4.64
CA THR A 15 -18.36 -0.45 5.10
C THR A 15 -19.31 0.06 4.02
N ARG A 16 -18.82 0.90 3.09
CA ARG A 16 -19.61 1.43 1.97
C ARG A 16 -19.96 0.36 0.93
N LEU A 17 -19.16 -0.68 0.81
CA LEU A 17 -19.34 -1.75 -0.15
C LEU A 17 -20.20 -2.90 0.40
N GLY A 18 -20.37 -2.98 1.73
CA GLY A 18 -21.14 -4.02 2.41
C GLY A 18 -20.48 -5.41 2.46
N GLN A 19 -19.32 -5.56 1.84
CA GLN A 19 -18.50 -6.77 1.84
C GLN A 19 -17.01 -6.40 1.77
N PRO A 20 -16.09 -7.32 2.14
CA PRO A 20 -14.67 -7.05 2.08
C PRO A 20 -14.21 -6.79 0.63
N LYS A 21 -13.78 -5.56 0.32
CA LYS A 21 -13.26 -5.24 -1.02
C LYS A 21 -12.04 -6.07 -1.40
N GLN A 22 -11.30 -6.53 -0.42
CA GLN A 22 -10.09 -7.32 -0.57
C GLN A 22 -10.33 -8.64 -1.34
N ILE A 23 -11.54 -9.21 -1.23
CA ILE A 23 -11.89 -10.49 -1.89
C ILE A 23 -12.63 -10.31 -3.21
N LEU A 24 -12.93 -9.09 -3.65
CA LEU A 24 -13.57 -8.84 -4.93
C LEU A 24 -12.73 -9.43 -6.07
N ALA A 25 -13.41 -10.03 -7.04
CA ALA A 25 -12.76 -10.67 -8.18
C ALA A 25 -12.21 -9.61 -9.16
N TYR A 26 -10.94 -9.71 -9.50
CA TYR A 26 -10.28 -8.89 -10.50
C TYR A 26 -9.30 -9.73 -11.29
N GLN A 27 -9.44 -9.78 -12.63
CA GLN A 27 -8.58 -10.56 -13.54
C GLN A 27 -8.40 -12.04 -13.10
N GLY A 28 -9.50 -12.68 -12.65
CA GLY A 28 -9.51 -14.09 -12.25
C GLY A 28 -8.93 -14.38 -10.85
N LYS A 29 -8.58 -13.34 -10.07
CA LYS A 29 -8.06 -13.45 -8.70
C LYS A 29 -8.83 -12.52 -7.78
N SER A 30 -8.64 -12.66 -6.45
CA SER A 30 -9.10 -11.61 -5.53
C SER A 30 -8.19 -10.37 -5.62
N LEU A 31 -8.76 -9.20 -5.35
CA LEU A 31 -8.05 -7.93 -5.41
C LEU A 31 -6.80 -7.93 -4.51
N ILE A 32 -6.92 -8.44 -3.28
CA ILE A 32 -5.78 -8.55 -2.37
C ILE A 32 -4.66 -9.44 -2.93
N ARG A 33 -5.01 -10.56 -3.55
CA ARG A 33 -4.03 -11.45 -4.19
C ARG A 33 -3.35 -10.77 -5.36
N HIS A 34 -4.12 -10.10 -6.22
CA HIS A 34 -3.61 -9.37 -7.38
C HIS A 34 -2.56 -8.33 -6.97
N ILE A 35 -2.89 -7.48 -5.99
CA ILE A 35 -1.99 -6.44 -5.47
C ILE A 35 -0.75 -7.03 -4.78
N THR A 36 -0.94 -8.11 -4.02
CA THR A 36 0.16 -8.78 -3.33
C THR A 36 1.13 -9.42 -4.32
N GLU A 37 0.63 -10.04 -5.39
CA GLU A 37 1.49 -10.59 -6.45
C GLU A 37 2.25 -9.49 -7.20
N ALA A 38 1.66 -8.31 -7.43
CA ALA A 38 2.38 -7.15 -7.99
C ALA A 38 3.55 -6.74 -7.07
N ALA A 39 3.33 -6.72 -5.75
CA ALA A 39 4.37 -6.44 -4.77
C ALA A 39 5.49 -7.51 -4.78
N ILE A 40 5.12 -8.79 -4.79
CA ILE A 40 6.08 -9.91 -4.83
C ILE A 40 6.89 -9.90 -6.12
N ASN A 41 6.32 -9.54 -7.25
CA ASN A 41 7.00 -9.48 -8.54
C ASN A 41 7.89 -8.24 -8.71
N SER A 42 7.88 -7.31 -7.73
CA SER A 42 8.79 -6.16 -7.69
C SER A 42 10.16 -6.55 -7.10
N GLN A 43 11.08 -5.59 -7.11
CA GLN A 43 12.42 -5.77 -6.50
C GLN A 43 12.46 -5.50 -4.99
N CYS A 44 11.35 -5.20 -4.35
CA CYS A 44 11.28 -4.84 -2.93
C CYS A 44 11.05 -6.06 -2.03
N ARG A 45 11.76 -6.15 -0.91
CA ARG A 45 11.60 -7.17 0.13
C ARG A 45 11.94 -6.59 1.51
N PRO A 46 11.30 -7.06 2.60
CA PRO A 46 10.18 -8.00 2.63
C PRO A 46 8.85 -7.37 2.18
N VAL A 47 7.84 -8.21 1.90
CA VAL A 47 6.46 -7.78 1.67
C VAL A 47 5.63 -8.11 2.90
N VAL A 48 5.04 -7.10 3.52
CA VAL A 48 4.16 -7.21 4.70
C VAL A 48 2.74 -6.83 4.31
N VAL A 49 1.78 -7.69 4.59
CA VAL A 49 0.35 -7.43 4.42
C VAL A 49 -0.30 -7.24 5.79
N VAL A 50 -0.90 -6.07 6.00
CA VAL A 50 -1.59 -5.73 7.26
C VAL A 50 -3.08 -6.02 7.10
N LEU A 51 -3.56 -7.03 7.82
CA LEU A 51 -4.98 -7.40 7.92
C LEU A 51 -5.61 -6.86 9.21
N GLY A 52 -6.93 -6.73 9.23
CA GLY A 52 -7.67 -6.25 10.40
C GLY A 52 -9.10 -6.74 10.44
N ALA A 53 -10.04 -6.09 9.75
CA ALA A 53 -11.36 -6.62 9.57
C ALA A 53 -11.34 -7.85 8.65
N TYR A 54 -12.24 -8.81 8.91
CA TYR A 54 -12.48 -9.99 8.06
C TYR A 54 -11.24 -10.87 7.80
N VAL A 55 -10.32 -10.99 8.76
CA VAL A 55 -9.09 -11.80 8.63
C VAL A 55 -9.38 -13.19 8.10
N GLU A 56 -10.33 -13.91 8.72
CA GLU A 56 -10.68 -15.30 8.36
C GLU A 56 -11.13 -15.44 6.90
N THR A 57 -11.75 -14.40 6.35
CA THR A 57 -12.23 -14.38 4.96
C THR A 57 -11.12 -13.98 3.98
N ILE A 58 -10.21 -13.07 4.37
CA ILE A 58 -9.20 -12.51 3.49
C ILE A 58 -7.94 -13.38 3.42
N GLU A 59 -7.47 -13.88 4.56
CA GLU A 59 -6.20 -14.62 4.67
C GLU A 59 -6.10 -15.84 3.74
N PRO A 60 -7.18 -16.64 3.50
CA PRO A 60 -7.12 -17.75 2.56
C PRO A 60 -6.70 -17.37 1.14
N HIS A 61 -6.96 -16.13 0.71
CA HIS A 61 -6.58 -15.62 -0.60
C HIS A 61 -5.07 -15.34 -0.74
N LEU A 62 -4.35 -15.28 0.38
CA LEU A 62 -2.91 -15.00 0.47
C LEU A 62 -2.05 -16.27 0.63
N ARG A 63 -2.67 -17.45 0.68
CA ARG A 63 -1.94 -18.72 0.85
C ARG A 63 -0.91 -18.93 -0.26
N ASN A 64 0.23 -19.51 0.14
CA ASN A 64 1.35 -19.87 -0.74
C ASN A 64 2.01 -18.65 -1.42
N LEU A 65 1.88 -17.47 -0.87
CA LEU A 65 2.61 -16.27 -1.28
C LEU A 65 3.80 -16.06 -0.33
N ASP A 66 4.93 -15.59 -0.88
CA ASP A 66 6.14 -15.25 -0.11
C ASP A 66 5.98 -13.87 0.54
N ILE A 67 5.26 -13.82 1.65
CA ILE A 67 4.88 -12.60 2.37
C ILE A 67 4.84 -12.84 3.88
N HIS A 68 4.80 -11.74 4.63
CA HIS A 68 4.52 -11.73 6.06
C HIS A 68 3.12 -11.11 6.28
N ILE A 69 2.22 -11.88 6.88
CA ILE A 69 0.90 -11.39 7.29
C ILE A 69 0.98 -10.93 8.74
N VAL A 70 0.45 -9.72 9.01
CA VAL A 70 0.34 -9.18 10.38
C VAL A 70 -1.08 -8.71 10.65
N TYR A 71 -1.52 -8.87 11.89
CA TYR A 71 -2.89 -8.60 12.29
C TYR A 71 -2.96 -7.33 13.13
N ASN A 72 -3.64 -6.31 12.61
CA ASN A 72 -3.91 -5.10 13.36
C ASN A 72 -5.20 -5.24 14.16
N GLN A 73 -5.12 -5.61 15.41
CA GLN A 73 -6.28 -5.70 16.31
C GLN A 73 -6.94 -4.34 16.57
N LYS A 74 -6.24 -3.22 16.29
CA LYS A 74 -6.73 -1.85 16.47
C LYS A 74 -7.19 -1.22 15.17
N TRP A 75 -7.49 -2.01 14.14
CA TRP A 75 -7.86 -1.51 12.81
C TRP A 75 -9.02 -0.50 12.84
N SER A 76 -9.98 -0.67 13.76
CA SER A 76 -11.14 0.23 13.93
C SER A 76 -10.77 1.62 14.44
N THR A 77 -9.54 1.84 14.92
CA THR A 77 -9.05 3.18 15.33
C THR A 77 -8.47 3.99 14.19
N GLY A 78 -8.57 3.50 12.96
CA GLY A 78 -8.18 4.24 11.76
C GLY A 78 -6.89 3.76 11.09
N MET A 79 -6.62 4.36 9.93
CA MET A 79 -5.52 3.98 9.03
C MET A 79 -4.14 4.07 9.69
N ALA A 80 -3.92 5.05 10.56
CA ALA A 80 -2.66 5.26 11.27
C ALA A 80 -2.25 4.02 12.09
N SER A 81 -3.22 3.31 12.67
CA SER A 81 -2.94 2.08 13.43
C SER A 81 -2.37 0.97 12.54
N SER A 82 -2.85 0.86 11.31
CA SER A 82 -2.38 -0.12 10.33
C SER A 82 -0.99 0.23 9.80
N ILE A 83 -0.69 1.52 9.59
CA ILE A 83 0.66 1.98 9.23
C ILE A 83 1.65 1.60 10.34
N ARG A 84 1.35 1.87 11.61
CA ARG A 84 2.19 1.48 12.75
C ARG A 84 2.39 -0.02 12.84
N CYS A 85 1.33 -0.79 12.64
CA CYS A 85 1.41 -2.26 12.66
C CYS A 85 2.40 -2.76 11.59
N GLY A 86 2.30 -2.25 10.36
CA GLY A 86 3.21 -2.59 9.26
C GLY A 86 4.65 -2.17 9.51
N LEU A 87 4.89 -0.95 10.02
CA LEU A 87 6.22 -0.45 10.36
C LEU A 87 6.90 -1.30 11.44
N ASN A 88 6.18 -1.66 12.50
CA ASN A 88 6.70 -2.51 13.56
C ASN A 88 7.07 -3.90 13.04
N ALA A 89 6.24 -4.45 12.16
CA ALA A 89 6.51 -5.76 11.56
C ALA A 89 7.76 -5.73 10.67
N ILE A 90 7.88 -4.74 9.78
CA ILE A 90 9.07 -4.59 8.92
C ILE A 90 10.33 -4.42 9.77
N GLY A 91 10.31 -3.58 10.80
CA GLY A 91 11.46 -3.38 11.68
C GLY A 91 11.89 -4.64 12.43
N ALA A 92 10.94 -5.53 12.76
CA ALA A 92 11.24 -6.82 13.40
C ALA A 92 11.80 -7.85 12.42
N ILE A 93 11.37 -7.81 11.14
CA ILE A 93 11.79 -8.77 10.10
C ILE A 93 13.14 -8.38 9.50
N ALA A 94 13.37 -7.10 9.27
CA ALA A 94 14.54 -6.59 8.56
C ALA A 94 14.99 -5.26 9.16
N SER A 95 15.91 -5.32 10.13
CA SER A 95 16.46 -4.16 10.84
C SER A 95 17.22 -3.18 9.94
N GLU A 96 17.75 -3.67 8.82
CA GLU A 96 18.57 -2.89 7.86
C GLU A 96 17.73 -2.17 6.79
N ILE A 97 16.40 -2.12 6.94
CA ILE A 97 15.53 -1.43 5.99
C ILE A 97 15.84 0.08 5.98
N GLU A 98 16.05 0.62 4.78
CA GLU A 98 16.33 2.04 4.57
C GLU A 98 15.09 2.83 4.14
N ALA A 99 14.11 2.16 3.55
CA ALA A 99 12.85 2.76 3.13
C ALA A 99 11.72 1.73 3.13
N ILE A 100 10.49 2.20 3.17
CA ILE A 100 9.29 1.40 2.91
C ILE A 100 8.53 1.96 1.72
N LEU A 101 7.93 1.09 0.92
CA LEU A 101 6.88 1.42 -0.01
C LEU A 101 5.53 1.11 0.66
N LEU A 102 4.71 2.14 0.85
CA LEU A 102 3.37 2.02 1.40
C LEU A 102 2.35 2.01 0.26
N MET A 103 1.47 1.02 0.23
CA MET A 103 0.42 0.89 -0.77
C MET A 103 -0.88 0.36 -0.17
N LEU A 104 -1.99 0.55 -0.89
CA LEU A 104 -3.33 0.12 -0.50
C LEU A 104 -3.78 -1.07 -1.36
N CYS A 105 -4.67 -1.89 -0.81
CA CYS A 105 -5.21 -3.05 -1.54
C CYS A 105 -6.31 -2.69 -2.55
N ASP A 106 -6.82 -1.47 -2.55
CA ASP A 106 -7.95 -0.99 -3.36
C ASP A 106 -7.55 -0.28 -4.65
N GLN A 107 -6.25 -0.18 -4.97
CA GLN A 107 -5.73 0.40 -6.20
C GLN A 107 -5.35 -0.70 -7.21
N PRO A 108 -6.30 -1.20 -8.01
CA PRO A 108 -6.12 -2.41 -8.83
C PRO A 108 -5.07 -2.29 -9.94
N PHE A 109 -4.73 -1.06 -10.34
CA PHE A 109 -3.76 -0.79 -11.41
C PHE A 109 -2.31 -0.68 -10.94
N VAL A 110 -2.05 -0.81 -9.64
CA VAL A 110 -0.67 -0.86 -9.13
C VAL A 110 -0.01 -2.14 -9.63
N SER A 111 1.08 -1.97 -10.38
CA SER A 111 1.85 -3.05 -10.99
C SER A 111 3.27 -3.15 -10.41
N SER A 112 3.93 -4.27 -10.65
CA SER A 112 5.36 -4.43 -10.32
C SER A 112 6.23 -3.40 -11.04
N ASP A 113 5.86 -3.01 -12.26
CA ASP A 113 6.60 -2.01 -13.04
C ASP A 113 6.50 -0.62 -12.40
N LEU A 114 5.30 -0.21 -11.95
CA LEU A 114 5.14 1.05 -11.21
C LEU A 114 5.99 1.05 -9.92
N ILE A 115 5.93 -0.04 -9.16
CA ILE A 115 6.74 -0.20 -7.94
C ILE A 115 8.23 -0.06 -8.27
N ASN A 116 8.71 -0.71 -9.32
CA ASN A 116 10.11 -0.65 -9.74
C ASN A 116 10.51 0.75 -10.25
N GLN A 117 9.60 1.47 -10.92
CA GLN A 117 9.83 2.88 -11.32
C GLN A 117 9.99 3.78 -10.08
N LEU A 118 9.14 3.63 -9.06
CA LEU A 118 9.26 4.35 -7.80
C LEU A 118 10.61 4.07 -7.13
N VAL A 119 11.05 2.81 -7.10
CA VAL A 119 12.36 2.42 -6.55
C VAL A 119 13.50 3.04 -7.35
N THR A 120 13.46 2.97 -8.67
CA THR A 120 14.48 3.57 -9.54
C THR A 120 14.56 5.09 -9.31
N ARG A 121 13.41 5.75 -9.19
CA ARG A 121 13.36 7.18 -8.88
C ARG A 121 13.94 7.49 -7.51
N TYR A 122 13.63 6.68 -6.49
CA TYR A 122 14.17 6.82 -5.15
C TYR A 122 15.70 6.69 -5.13
N GLN A 123 16.26 5.71 -5.82
CA GLN A 123 17.70 5.51 -5.93
C GLN A 123 18.42 6.61 -6.73
N ALA A 124 17.73 7.21 -7.70
CA ALA A 124 18.29 8.27 -8.54
C ALA A 124 18.23 9.67 -7.90
N THR A 125 17.48 9.84 -6.82
CA THR A 125 17.26 11.12 -6.17
C THR A 125 17.63 11.04 -4.68
N ASN A 126 17.94 12.18 -4.07
CA ASN A 126 18.11 12.25 -2.61
C ASN A 126 16.78 12.59 -1.91
N SER A 127 15.63 12.31 -2.56
CA SER A 127 14.31 12.61 -2.01
C SER A 127 13.99 11.68 -0.86
N MET A 128 13.49 12.24 0.24
CA MET A 128 13.02 11.42 1.37
C MET A 128 11.70 10.71 1.07
N ILE A 129 10.95 11.20 0.07
CA ILE A 129 9.67 10.66 -0.37
C ILE A 129 9.68 10.56 -1.89
N VAL A 130 9.22 9.40 -2.42
CA VAL A 130 8.89 9.25 -3.83
C VAL A 130 7.45 8.78 -3.92
N ALA A 131 6.55 9.65 -4.39
CA ALA A 131 5.12 9.42 -4.41
C ALA A 131 4.61 9.16 -5.83
N SER A 132 3.47 8.47 -5.92
CA SER A 132 2.68 8.45 -7.16
C SER A 132 1.95 9.77 -7.32
N GLU A 133 1.91 10.30 -8.55
CA GLU A 133 1.24 11.56 -8.89
C GLU A 133 0.06 11.28 -9.81
N TYR A 134 -1.13 11.66 -9.37
CA TYR A 134 -2.38 11.51 -10.12
C TYR A 134 -3.36 12.64 -9.77
N ALA A 135 -4.13 13.11 -10.75
CA ALA A 135 -5.10 14.20 -10.60
C ALA A 135 -4.52 15.44 -9.88
N GLY A 136 -3.23 15.76 -10.10
CA GLY A 136 -2.57 16.89 -9.47
C GLY A 136 -2.26 16.74 -7.97
N ILE A 137 -2.35 15.53 -7.44
CA ILE A 137 -2.03 15.22 -6.05
C ILE A 137 -0.93 14.16 -5.94
N LEU A 138 -0.18 14.18 -4.83
CA LEU A 138 0.76 13.13 -4.47
C LEU A 138 0.09 12.15 -3.49
N GLY A 139 0.24 10.85 -3.76
CA GLY A 139 -0.38 9.80 -2.98
C GLY A 139 0.34 8.46 -3.09
N VAL A 140 -0.31 7.43 -2.58
CA VAL A 140 0.19 6.05 -2.64
C VAL A 140 -0.04 5.43 -4.03
N PRO A 141 0.81 4.45 -4.44
CA PRO A 141 1.98 3.93 -3.73
C PRO A 141 3.08 4.98 -3.52
N THR A 142 3.68 4.97 -2.34
CA THR A 142 4.69 5.98 -1.97
C THR A 142 5.84 5.34 -1.21
N ILE A 143 7.07 5.67 -1.58
CA ILE A 143 8.28 5.31 -0.82
C ILE A 143 8.56 6.39 0.23
N PHE A 144 8.83 5.96 1.46
CA PHE A 144 9.27 6.79 2.58
C PHE A 144 10.63 6.31 3.08
N HIS A 145 11.60 7.21 3.12
CA HIS A 145 12.91 6.95 3.73
C HIS A 145 12.76 6.72 5.25
N LYS A 146 13.64 5.91 5.83
CA LYS A 146 13.60 5.51 7.26
C LYS A 146 13.58 6.69 8.26
N THR A 147 14.13 7.83 7.89
CA THR A 147 14.09 9.05 8.73
C THR A 147 12.67 9.52 9.02
N LEU A 148 11.68 9.13 8.20
CA LEU A 148 10.27 9.48 8.37
C LEU A 148 9.45 8.42 9.11
N PHE A 149 10.05 7.29 9.52
CA PHE A 149 9.31 6.22 10.19
C PHE A 149 8.72 6.65 11.53
N SER A 150 9.44 7.50 12.28
CA SER A 150 8.93 8.06 13.53
C SER A 150 7.70 8.96 13.29
N GLU A 151 7.71 9.78 12.25
CA GLU A 151 6.58 10.64 11.91
C GLU A 151 5.37 9.81 11.43
N LEU A 152 5.61 8.79 10.60
CA LEU A 152 4.57 7.84 10.19
C LEU A 152 3.97 7.10 11.39
N ALA A 153 4.79 6.71 12.37
CA ALA A 153 4.35 6.03 13.60
C ALA A 153 3.54 6.96 14.52
N LEU A 154 3.75 8.28 14.46
CA LEU A 154 3.02 9.28 15.25
C LEU A 154 1.69 9.72 14.61
N LEU A 155 1.35 9.25 13.41
CA LEU A 155 0.03 9.49 12.82
C LEU A 155 -1.08 8.96 13.75
N GLN A 156 -2.24 9.61 13.75
CA GLN A 156 -3.37 9.28 14.60
C GLN A 156 -4.65 9.12 13.77
N ASP A 157 -5.57 8.33 14.27
CA ASP A 157 -6.91 8.13 13.72
C ASP A 157 -6.89 7.73 12.23
N ASP A 158 -7.78 8.30 11.45
CA ASP A 158 -7.88 8.05 10.01
C ASP A 158 -6.89 8.86 9.16
N ILE A 159 -5.93 9.52 9.82
CA ILE A 159 -4.91 10.27 9.11
C ILE A 159 -3.94 9.30 8.42
N GLY A 160 -3.96 9.32 7.10
CA GLY A 160 -3.06 8.51 6.28
C GLY A 160 -1.72 9.21 6.00
N ALA A 161 -0.84 8.49 5.33
CA ALA A 161 0.51 8.95 4.98
C ALA A 161 0.55 10.21 4.11
N ARG A 162 -0.56 10.58 3.46
CA ARG A 162 -0.68 11.84 2.67
C ARG A 162 -0.35 13.09 3.51
N LYS A 163 -0.58 13.06 4.82
CA LYS A 163 -0.17 14.16 5.71
C LYS A 163 1.35 14.35 5.69
N ILE A 164 2.12 13.27 5.78
CA ILE A 164 3.59 13.32 5.76
C ILE A 164 4.08 13.81 4.39
N ILE A 165 3.48 13.35 3.29
CA ILE A 165 3.81 13.82 1.94
C ILE A 165 3.64 15.35 1.85
N ARG A 166 2.54 15.89 2.37
CA ARG A 166 2.28 17.35 2.37
C ARG A 166 3.28 18.14 3.22
N GLN A 167 3.63 17.61 4.39
CA GLN A 167 4.60 18.26 5.30
C GLN A 167 6.00 18.34 4.70
N HIS A 168 6.39 17.33 3.91
CA HIS A 168 7.71 17.21 3.28
C HIS A 168 7.69 17.45 1.78
N TYR A 169 6.70 18.21 1.26
CA TYR A 169 6.49 18.39 -0.19
C TYR A 169 7.75 18.84 -0.95
N SER A 170 8.56 19.73 -0.36
CA SER A 170 9.81 20.20 -0.97
C SER A 170 10.89 19.12 -1.13
N ASN A 171 10.78 18.02 -0.38
CA ASN A 171 11.70 16.87 -0.41
C ASN A 171 11.06 15.64 -1.06
N CYS A 172 9.99 15.85 -1.82
CA CYS A 172 9.32 14.82 -2.59
C CYS A 172 9.76 14.82 -4.05
N SER A 173 9.90 13.64 -4.63
CA SER A 173 9.83 13.44 -6.08
C SER A 173 8.63 12.57 -6.43
N SER A 174 8.24 12.54 -7.69
CA SER A 174 7.05 11.79 -8.10
C SER A 174 7.27 10.97 -9.36
N ILE A 175 6.38 9.98 -9.53
CA ILE A 175 6.15 9.22 -10.77
C ILE A 175 4.68 9.43 -11.14
N TYR A 176 4.43 9.80 -12.39
CA TYR A 176 3.06 9.94 -12.89
C TYR A 176 2.37 8.58 -13.01
N PHE A 177 1.20 8.48 -12.39
CA PHE A 177 0.39 7.27 -12.35
C PHE A 177 -1.09 7.64 -12.54
N ALA A 178 -1.52 7.79 -13.80
CA ALA A 178 -2.88 8.26 -14.14
C ALA A 178 -3.99 7.44 -13.47
N GLU A 179 -3.82 6.12 -13.43
CA GLU A 179 -4.79 5.18 -12.87
C GLU A 179 -4.86 5.23 -11.32
N GLY A 180 -3.98 5.97 -10.67
CA GLY A 180 -3.99 6.15 -9.21
C GLY A 180 -5.23 6.85 -8.65
N VAL A 181 -6.08 7.40 -9.52
CA VAL A 181 -7.39 7.96 -9.14
C VAL A 181 -8.46 6.89 -8.94
N ILE A 182 -8.20 5.66 -9.39
CA ILE A 182 -9.18 4.58 -9.40
C ILE A 182 -8.99 3.72 -8.15
N ASP A 183 -9.80 4.00 -7.14
CA ASP A 183 -9.89 3.22 -5.91
C ASP A 183 -11.21 2.43 -5.93
N VAL A 184 -11.21 1.19 -5.45
CA VAL A 184 -12.44 0.39 -5.33
C VAL A 184 -13.03 0.57 -3.93
N ASP A 185 -13.96 1.52 -3.78
CA ASP A 185 -14.59 1.86 -2.51
C ASP A 185 -16.09 1.55 -2.48
N THR A 186 -16.76 1.53 -3.65
CA THR A 186 -18.18 1.29 -3.82
C THR A 186 -18.46 0.20 -4.85
N LEU A 187 -19.68 -0.30 -4.92
CA LEU A 187 -20.11 -1.23 -6.00
C LEU A 187 -20.01 -0.59 -7.38
N GLU A 188 -20.28 0.71 -7.48
CA GLU A 188 -20.18 1.45 -8.73
C GLU A 188 -18.73 1.52 -9.23
N ASP A 189 -17.76 1.79 -8.34
CA ASP A 189 -16.33 1.76 -8.68
C ASP A 189 -15.92 0.36 -9.19
N TYR A 190 -16.41 -0.68 -8.52
CA TYR A 190 -16.13 -2.07 -8.90
C TYR A 190 -16.72 -2.43 -10.27
N GLU A 191 -17.96 -1.99 -10.58
CA GLU A 191 -18.55 -2.20 -11.90
C GLU A 191 -17.80 -1.43 -13.00
N GLN A 192 -17.35 -0.22 -12.72
CA GLN A 192 -16.55 0.58 -13.67
C GLN A 192 -15.20 -0.08 -13.95
N LEU A 193 -14.55 -0.68 -12.95
CA LEU A 193 -13.29 -1.40 -13.11
C LEU A 193 -13.39 -2.49 -14.20
N HIS A 194 -14.52 -3.19 -14.28
CA HIS A 194 -14.74 -4.23 -15.29
C HIS A 194 -15.03 -3.68 -16.70
N LYS A 195 -15.43 -2.42 -16.85
CA LYS A 195 -15.68 -1.79 -18.16
C LYS A 195 -14.39 -1.31 -18.84
N HIS A 196 -13.36 -0.99 -18.08
CA HIS A 196 -12.07 -0.53 -18.62
C HIS A 196 -11.23 -1.66 -19.27
N HIS A 197 -11.64 -2.91 -19.14
CA HIS A 197 -10.94 -4.08 -19.68
C HIS A 197 -11.66 -4.75 -20.87
N ARG A 198 -12.66 -4.11 -21.46
CA ARG A 198 -13.28 -4.52 -22.73
C ARG A 198 -12.84 -3.56 -23.83
#